data_9d040adb011663aed3f7d86a594f2672
#
_entry.id   9d040adb011663aed3f7d86a594f2672
#
_cell.length_a   1.000
_cell.length_b   1.000
_cell.length_c   1.000
_cell.angle_alpha   90.00
_cell.angle_beta   90.00
_cell.angle_gamma   90.00
#
_symmetry.space_group_name_H-M   'P 1'
#
loop_
_entity.id
_entity.type
_entity.pdbx_description
1 polymer ?
#
loop_
_entity_poly.entity_id
_entity_poly.type
_entity_poly.pdbx_seq_one_letter_code
_entity_poly.pdbx_strand_id
1 'polypeptide(L)'
;NRDIFFPKLSEKLHLITFSEIAVRYLREHGYEPYECQSEDEARDRADELVANKQWPCYFFNSDTTGEKDFEEFFTDNEDLDMERFETVGVIKNQPDFDEAKLDDFMDGIEALREKGTWTKDDIVKLYFGLLPEFAHKETGKYLDQRM
;
A
#
# COMPACT_ATOMS: atom_id res chain seq x y z
N ASN A 1 -22.52 4.90 -15.52
CA ASN A 1 -21.11 4.56 -15.69
C ASN A 1 -20.31 5.29 -14.63
N ARG A 2 -19.50 4.58 -13.90
CA ARG A 2 -18.59 5.13 -12.89
C ARG A 2 -17.17 4.96 -13.40
N ASP A 3 -16.74 5.87 -14.30
CA ASP A 3 -15.35 5.89 -14.73
C ASP A 3 -14.42 6.09 -13.52
N ILE A 4 -13.33 5.36 -13.48
CA ILE A 4 -12.31 5.47 -12.44
C ILE A 4 -11.12 6.20 -13.05
N PHE A 5 -10.63 7.23 -12.35
CA PHE A 5 -9.51 8.04 -12.81
C PHE A 5 -8.23 7.67 -12.08
N PHE A 6 -7.14 7.58 -12.81
CA PHE A 6 -5.82 7.29 -12.24
C PHE A 6 -4.73 8.16 -12.86
N PRO A 7 -3.64 8.46 -12.17
CA PRO A 7 -2.53 9.22 -12.72
C PRO A 7 -1.80 8.39 -13.78
N LYS A 8 -1.56 8.97 -14.96
CA LYS A 8 -0.69 8.34 -15.96
C LYS A 8 0.74 8.36 -15.46
N LEU A 9 1.37 7.20 -15.43
CA LEU A 9 2.81 7.10 -15.25
C LEU A 9 3.46 7.63 -16.53
N SER A 10 4.03 8.82 -16.48
CA SER A 10 4.75 9.44 -17.58
C SER A 10 6.18 9.76 -17.13
N GLU A 11 7.07 10.02 -18.09
CA GLU A 11 8.43 10.48 -17.81
C GLU A 11 8.46 11.79 -16.97
N LYS A 12 7.35 12.53 -16.95
CA LYS A 12 7.16 13.74 -16.13
C LYS A 12 6.73 13.43 -14.70
N LEU A 13 6.29 12.21 -14.42
CA LEU A 13 5.93 11.79 -13.07
C LEU A 13 7.21 11.32 -12.37
N HIS A 14 7.79 12.17 -11.55
CA HIS A 14 8.92 11.78 -10.73
C HIS A 14 8.44 10.84 -9.64
N LEU A 15 8.81 9.57 -9.75
CA LEU A 15 8.69 8.65 -8.64
C LEU A 15 9.61 9.16 -7.53
N ILE A 16 9.02 9.41 -6.38
CA ILE A 16 9.75 9.84 -5.18
C ILE A 16 9.54 8.80 -4.10
N THR A 17 10.62 8.38 -3.48
CA THR A 17 10.57 7.42 -2.38
C THR A 17 10.18 8.09 -1.08
N PHE A 18 9.65 7.32 -0.12
CA PHE A 18 9.38 7.85 1.24
C PHE A 18 10.65 8.32 1.93
N SER A 19 11.79 7.67 1.68
CA SER A 19 13.09 8.12 2.19
C SER A 19 13.49 9.49 1.64
N GLU A 20 13.29 9.76 0.35
CA GLU A 20 13.55 11.08 -0.23
C GLU A 20 12.63 12.16 0.35
N ILE A 21 11.35 11.84 0.57
CA ILE A 21 10.40 12.76 1.23
C ILE A 21 10.89 13.06 2.65
N ALA A 22 11.27 12.04 3.42
CA ALA A 22 11.78 12.21 4.77
C ALA A 22 13.03 13.09 4.82
N VAL A 23 14.00 12.83 3.93
CA VAL A 23 15.23 13.63 3.83
C VAL A 23 14.94 15.10 3.52
N ARG A 24 14.05 15.39 2.54
CA ARG A 24 13.66 16.76 2.21
C ARG A 24 13.00 17.45 3.39
N TYR A 25 12.06 16.77 4.04
CA TYR A 25 11.37 17.29 5.22
C TYR A 25 12.34 17.63 6.35
N LEU A 26 13.28 16.76 6.68
CA LEU A 26 14.29 17.00 7.72
C LEU A 26 15.13 18.23 7.42
N ARG A 27 15.60 18.38 6.17
CA ARG A 27 16.39 19.54 5.75
C ARG A 27 15.61 20.85 5.84
N GLU A 28 14.35 20.86 5.46
CA GLU A 28 13.47 22.02 5.61
C GLU A 28 13.29 22.44 7.08
N HIS A 29 13.38 21.47 8.02
CA HIS A 29 13.29 21.70 9.45
C HIS A 29 14.66 21.94 10.11
N GLY A 30 15.72 22.07 9.31
CA GLY A 30 17.07 22.42 9.79
C GLY A 30 17.83 21.24 10.41
N TYR A 31 17.50 20.03 10.02
CA TYR A 31 18.24 18.82 10.37
C TYR A 31 18.90 18.20 9.16
N GLU A 32 20.12 17.69 9.31
CA GLU A 32 20.73 16.81 8.32
C GLU A 32 20.42 15.36 8.69
N PRO A 33 19.95 14.53 7.72
CA PRO A 33 19.74 13.11 7.97
C PRO A 33 21.08 12.41 8.23
N TYR A 34 21.12 11.59 9.27
CA TYR A 34 22.23 10.69 9.57
C TYR A 34 21.75 9.25 9.38
N GLU A 35 22.30 8.59 8.37
CA GLU A 35 21.91 7.23 8.04
C GLU A 35 22.57 6.22 9.00
N CYS A 36 21.74 5.51 9.75
CA CYS A 36 22.12 4.48 10.70
C CYS A 36 22.04 3.10 10.04
N GLN A 37 22.84 2.15 10.53
CA GLN A 37 22.90 0.79 9.99
C GLN A 37 21.81 -0.12 10.58
N SER A 38 21.17 0.30 11.68
CA SER A 38 20.10 -0.44 12.34
C SER A 38 19.12 0.51 13.04
N GLU A 39 17.96 -0.03 13.38
CA GLU A 39 16.97 0.67 14.20
C GLU A 39 17.51 0.96 15.61
N ASP A 40 18.21 -0.01 16.21
CA ASP A 40 18.82 0.15 17.53
C ASP A 40 19.84 1.28 17.55
N GLU A 41 20.73 1.35 16.54
CA GLU A 41 21.67 2.46 16.41
C GLU A 41 20.93 3.80 16.32
N ALA A 42 19.86 3.88 15.53
CA ALA A 42 19.09 5.10 15.39
C ALA A 42 18.46 5.56 16.71
N ARG A 43 17.96 4.62 17.52
CA ARG A 43 17.39 4.91 18.83
C ARG A 43 18.46 5.30 19.85
N ASP A 44 19.54 4.57 19.93
CA ASP A 44 20.61 4.79 20.91
C ASP A 44 21.32 6.12 20.71
N ARG A 45 21.43 6.60 19.46
CA ARG A 45 22.14 7.83 19.12
C ARG A 45 21.23 9.05 18.95
N ALA A 46 19.93 8.90 19.19
CA ALA A 46 18.96 9.94 18.91
C ALA A 46 19.29 11.27 19.63
N ASP A 47 19.52 11.23 20.92
CA ASP A 47 19.78 12.43 21.72
C ASP A 47 21.07 13.16 21.28
N GLU A 48 22.14 12.39 21.03
CA GLU A 48 23.43 12.93 20.53
C GLU A 48 23.26 13.61 19.17
N LEU A 49 22.63 12.91 18.23
CA LEU A 49 22.47 13.39 16.85
C LEU A 49 21.58 14.63 16.78
N VAL A 50 20.44 14.60 17.47
CA VAL A 50 19.49 15.73 17.49
C VAL A 50 20.13 16.99 18.10
N ALA A 51 20.93 16.84 19.16
CA ALA A 51 21.69 17.95 19.75
C ALA A 51 22.66 18.60 18.74
N ASN A 52 23.18 17.82 17.80
CA ASN A 52 24.08 18.25 16.74
C ASN A 52 23.36 18.64 15.42
N LYS A 53 22.04 18.85 15.44
CA LYS A 53 21.23 19.15 14.26
C LYS A 53 21.29 18.06 13.19
N GLN A 54 21.52 16.83 13.59
CA GLN A 54 21.39 15.63 12.75
C GLN A 54 20.17 14.84 13.21
N TRP A 55 19.51 14.14 12.28
CA TRP A 55 18.39 13.28 12.61
C TRP A 55 18.71 11.84 12.26
N PRO A 56 18.61 10.90 13.23
CA PRO A 56 18.90 9.50 12.96
C PRO A 56 17.85 8.92 12.00
N CYS A 57 18.30 8.32 10.92
CA CYS A 57 17.47 7.69 9.91
C CYS A 57 17.95 6.26 9.69
N TYR A 58 17.01 5.32 9.71
CA TYR A 58 17.27 3.95 9.28
C TYR A 58 16.34 3.63 8.11
N PHE A 59 16.90 3.51 6.91
CA PHE A 59 16.16 3.18 5.70
C PHE A 59 16.28 1.70 5.39
N PHE A 60 15.16 1.05 5.17
CA PHE A 60 15.12 -0.37 4.84
C PHE A 60 13.99 -0.64 3.85
N ASN A 61 14.10 -1.74 3.10
CA ASN A 61 13.01 -2.19 2.25
C ASN A 61 11.92 -2.80 3.12
N SER A 62 10.69 -2.39 2.88
CA SER A 62 9.58 -2.98 3.60
C SER A 62 9.40 -4.45 3.22
N ASP A 63 9.02 -5.26 4.21
CA ASP A 63 8.74 -6.68 4.07
C ASP A 63 7.41 -7.07 4.74
N THR A 64 6.55 -6.08 4.98
CA THR A 64 5.25 -6.29 5.61
C THR A 64 4.26 -6.97 4.67
N THR A 65 3.29 -7.67 5.27
CA THR A 65 2.22 -8.34 4.52
C THR A 65 1.39 -7.32 3.76
N GLY A 66 1.16 -7.58 2.48
CA GLY A 66 0.28 -6.77 1.62
C GLY A 66 0.94 -5.54 1.02
N GLU A 67 2.24 -5.32 1.25
CA GLU A 67 2.95 -4.24 0.62
C GLU A 67 3.34 -4.56 -0.82
N LYS A 68 3.29 -3.55 -1.68
CA LYS A 68 3.68 -3.62 -3.08
C LYS A 68 4.80 -2.63 -3.34
N ASP A 69 5.70 -2.98 -4.26
CA ASP A 69 6.79 -2.09 -4.71
C ASP A 69 6.23 -0.84 -5.42
N PHE A 70 5.09 -0.99 -6.08
CA PHE A 70 4.39 0.09 -6.79
C PHE A 70 2.90 -0.03 -6.59
N GLU A 71 2.21 1.09 -6.59
CA GLU A 71 0.76 1.12 -6.68
C GLU A 71 0.31 0.75 -8.10
N GLU A 72 -0.48 -0.30 -8.21
CA GLU A 72 -1.14 -0.71 -9.44
C GLU A 72 -2.51 -0.06 -9.49
N PHE A 73 -2.76 0.76 -10.50
CA PHE A 73 -4.02 1.47 -10.65
C PHE A 73 -5.05 0.72 -11.49
N PHE A 74 -4.60 -0.23 -12.29
CA PHE A 74 -5.44 -1.04 -13.18
C PHE A 74 -4.77 -2.39 -13.45
N THR A 75 -5.55 -3.31 -13.98
CA THR A 75 -5.11 -4.65 -14.43
C THR A 75 -5.20 -4.76 -15.95
N ASP A 76 -4.58 -5.79 -16.51
CA ASP A 76 -4.59 -6.02 -17.97
C ASP A 76 -6.00 -6.31 -18.54
N ASN A 77 -6.96 -6.59 -17.67
CA ASN A 77 -8.34 -6.94 -18.09
C ASN A 77 -9.28 -5.72 -18.18
N GLU A 78 -8.79 -4.53 -17.84
CA GLU A 78 -9.61 -3.32 -17.79
C GLU A 78 -9.55 -2.54 -19.11
N ASP A 79 -10.69 -1.98 -19.53
CA ASP A 79 -10.77 -1.11 -20.69
C ASP A 79 -10.33 0.30 -20.32
N LEU A 80 -9.19 0.71 -20.86
CA LEU A 80 -8.55 1.99 -20.55
C LEU A 80 -8.78 3.02 -21.65
N ASP A 81 -9.09 4.24 -21.25
CA ASP A 81 -9.04 5.43 -22.11
C ASP A 81 -7.85 6.30 -21.69
N MET A 82 -6.75 6.19 -22.45
CA MET A 82 -5.51 6.93 -22.20
C MET A 82 -5.44 8.25 -22.98
N GLU A 83 -6.40 8.52 -23.88
CA GLU A 83 -6.35 9.69 -24.75
C GLU A 83 -7.20 10.87 -24.25
N ARG A 84 -8.13 10.62 -23.34
CA ARG A 84 -9.12 11.59 -22.89
C ARG A 84 -8.54 12.79 -22.15
N PHE A 85 -7.46 12.57 -21.38
CA PHE A 85 -6.76 13.62 -20.63
C PHE A 85 -5.25 13.48 -20.79
N GLU A 86 -4.51 14.56 -20.61
CA GLU A 86 -3.06 14.56 -20.77
C GLU A 86 -2.36 13.74 -19.68
N THR A 87 -2.70 13.97 -18.39
CA THR A 87 -2.01 13.41 -17.24
C THR A 87 -2.79 12.36 -16.46
N VAL A 88 -4.05 12.14 -16.84
CA VAL A 88 -4.97 11.22 -16.18
C VAL A 88 -5.45 10.17 -17.15
N GLY A 89 -5.34 8.90 -16.79
CA GLY A 89 -5.98 7.77 -17.45
C GLY A 89 -7.37 7.52 -16.88
N VAL A 90 -8.22 6.85 -17.64
CA VAL A 90 -9.59 6.52 -17.26
C VAL A 90 -9.81 5.04 -17.46
N ILE A 91 -10.26 4.34 -16.43
CA ILE A 91 -10.81 3.00 -16.53
C ILE A 91 -12.29 3.16 -16.86
N LYS A 92 -12.71 2.65 -18.01
CA LYS A 92 -14.13 2.57 -18.39
C LYS A 92 -14.79 1.43 -17.64
N ASN A 93 -15.16 1.72 -16.40
CA ASN A 93 -15.69 0.70 -15.51
C ASN A 93 -17.07 0.21 -15.96
N GLN A 94 -17.10 -0.98 -16.53
CA GLN A 94 -18.33 -1.73 -16.81
C GLN A 94 -18.53 -2.73 -15.68
N PRO A 95 -19.68 -2.74 -15.00
CA PRO A 95 -19.95 -3.77 -14.02
C PRO A 95 -19.95 -5.15 -14.70
N ASP A 96 -18.99 -5.95 -14.35
CA ASP A 96 -18.89 -7.36 -14.77
C ASP A 96 -18.55 -8.17 -13.52
N PHE A 97 -19.56 -8.75 -12.91
CA PHE A 97 -19.43 -9.52 -11.69
C PHE A 97 -20.43 -10.68 -11.66
N ASP A 98 -20.04 -11.75 -11.00
CA ASP A 98 -20.87 -12.93 -10.75
C ASP A 98 -21.74 -12.67 -9.52
N GLU A 99 -23.05 -12.49 -9.74
CA GLU A 99 -24.02 -12.24 -8.66
C GLU A 99 -24.02 -13.36 -7.60
N ALA A 100 -23.91 -14.62 -8.04
CA ALA A 100 -23.90 -15.74 -7.10
C ALA A 100 -22.66 -15.74 -6.19
N LYS A 101 -21.48 -15.40 -6.73
CA LYS A 101 -20.26 -15.26 -5.91
C LYS A 101 -20.34 -14.07 -4.95
N LEU A 102 -21.00 -12.99 -5.36
CA LEU A 102 -21.22 -11.85 -4.47
C LEU A 102 -22.16 -12.21 -3.33
N ASP A 103 -23.26 -12.91 -3.62
CA ASP A 103 -24.20 -13.39 -2.61
C ASP A 103 -23.51 -14.36 -1.64
N ASP A 104 -22.76 -15.35 -2.14
CA ASP A 104 -21.98 -16.28 -1.32
C ASP A 104 -20.99 -15.55 -0.40
N PHE A 105 -20.34 -14.50 -0.92
CA PHE A 105 -19.43 -13.68 -0.11
C PHE A 105 -20.17 -12.93 0.99
N MET A 106 -21.30 -12.30 0.68
CA MET A 106 -22.12 -11.55 1.65
C MET A 106 -22.67 -12.47 2.73
N ASP A 107 -23.21 -13.62 2.35
CA ASP A 107 -23.71 -14.65 3.28
C ASP A 107 -22.58 -15.19 4.17
N GLY A 108 -21.40 -15.40 3.60
CA GLY A 108 -20.21 -15.81 4.33
C GLY A 108 -19.76 -14.78 5.39
N ILE A 109 -19.76 -13.49 5.05
CA ILE A 109 -19.47 -12.42 6.00
C ILE A 109 -20.50 -12.37 7.11
N GLU A 110 -21.80 -12.50 6.78
CA GLU A 110 -22.88 -12.49 7.78
C GLU A 110 -22.75 -13.68 8.72
N ALA A 111 -22.52 -14.87 8.20
CA ALA A 111 -22.30 -16.08 9.01
C ALA A 111 -21.10 -15.94 9.98
N LEU A 112 -19.99 -15.32 9.55
CA LEU A 112 -18.85 -15.05 10.43
C LEU A 112 -19.22 -14.03 11.54
N ARG A 113 -19.99 -13.00 11.21
CA ARG A 113 -20.47 -12.02 12.18
C ARG A 113 -21.39 -12.65 13.22
N GLU A 114 -22.33 -13.52 12.80
CA GLU A 114 -23.22 -14.24 13.71
C GLU A 114 -22.47 -15.20 14.64
N LYS A 115 -21.45 -15.89 14.09
CA LYS A 115 -20.56 -16.75 14.87
C LYS A 115 -19.78 -15.97 15.95
N GLY A 116 -19.53 -14.69 15.71
CA GLY A 116 -18.81 -13.80 16.64
C GLY A 116 -17.31 -14.07 16.78
N THR A 117 -16.77 -15.03 16.03
CA THR A 117 -15.33 -15.37 16.01
C THR A 117 -14.92 -15.73 14.60
N TRP A 118 -13.81 -15.18 14.14
CA TRP A 118 -13.20 -15.47 12.85
C TRP A 118 -11.69 -15.35 12.91
N THR A 119 -11.04 -15.99 11.97
CA THR A 119 -9.61 -15.86 11.74
C THR A 119 -9.35 -15.02 10.50
N LYS A 120 -8.12 -14.57 10.31
CA LYS A 120 -7.69 -13.93 9.06
C LYS A 120 -7.94 -14.86 7.86
N ASP A 121 -7.63 -16.15 8.02
CA ASP A 121 -7.80 -17.13 6.95
C ASP A 121 -9.26 -17.29 6.54
N ASP A 122 -10.20 -17.18 7.47
CA ASP A 122 -11.64 -17.23 7.14
C ASP A 122 -12.02 -16.08 6.21
N ILE A 123 -11.53 -14.88 6.50
CA ILE A 123 -11.78 -13.68 5.67
C ILE A 123 -11.07 -13.81 4.30
N VAL A 124 -9.80 -14.19 4.29
CA VAL A 124 -9.02 -14.36 3.05
C VAL A 124 -9.66 -15.38 2.11
N LYS A 125 -10.20 -16.48 2.63
CA LYS A 125 -10.93 -17.49 1.84
C LYS A 125 -12.17 -16.91 1.16
N LEU A 126 -12.94 -16.07 1.84
CA LEU A 126 -14.10 -15.40 1.24
C LEU A 126 -13.68 -14.49 0.08
N TYR A 127 -12.58 -13.74 0.24
CA TYR A 127 -12.05 -12.91 -0.84
C TYR A 127 -11.57 -13.73 -2.03
N PHE A 128 -10.90 -14.87 -1.83
CA PHE A 128 -10.52 -15.77 -2.93
C PHE A 128 -11.72 -16.37 -3.66
N GLY A 129 -12.81 -16.62 -2.95
CA GLY A 129 -14.07 -17.07 -3.56
C GLY A 129 -14.68 -16.02 -4.49
N LEU A 130 -14.69 -14.76 -4.04
CA LEU A 130 -15.24 -13.64 -4.79
C LEU A 130 -14.30 -13.21 -5.94
N LEU A 131 -13.01 -13.09 -5.65
CA LEU A 131 -11.97 -12.58 -6.54
C LEU A 131 -10.87 -13.63 -6.73
N PRO A 132 -10.97 -14.52 -7.74
CA PRO A 132 -9.98 -15.57 -7.95
C PRO A 132 -8.55 -15.06 -8.17
N GLU A 133 -8.42 -13.81 -8.64
CA GLU A 133 -7.14 -13.13 -8.91
C GLU A 133 -6.59 -12.38 -7.69
N PHE A 134 -7.24 -12.51 -6.53
CA PHE A 134 -6.80 -11.85 -5.30
C PHE A 134 -5.41 -12.35 -4.88
N ALA A 135 -4.39 -11.55 -5.17
CA ALA A 135 -2.98 -11.92 -4.99
C ALA A 135 -2.48 -11.61 -3.58
N HIS A 136 -3.16 -12.12 -2.55
CA HIS A 136 -2.72 -11.94 -1.17
C HIS A 136 -1.42 -12.70 -0.91
N LYS A 137 -0.38 -11.97 -0.44
CA LYS A 137 0.89 -12.55 0.02
C LYS A 137 0.99 -12.38 1.53
N GLU A 138 1.05 -13.50 2.23
CA GLU A 138 1.23 -13.52 3.68
C GLU A 138 2.72 -13.66 4.01
N THR A 139 3.29 -12.68 4.69
CA THR A 139 4.68 -12.72 5.17
C THR A 139 4.79 -12.97 6.67
N GLY A 140 3.66 -12.93 7.39
CA GLY A 140 3.63 -13.02 8.85
C GLY A 140 4.18 -11.80 9.58
N LYS A 141 4.51 -10.74 8.85
CA LYS A 141 5.01 -9.48 9.41
C LYS A 141 3.96 -8.39 9.21
N TYR A 142 3.56 -7.75 10.26
CA TYR A 142 2.49 -6.74 10.26
C TYR A 142 3.02 -5.40 10.72
N LEU A 143 2.49 -4.33 10.13
CA LEU A 143 2.89 -2.96 10.46
C LEU A 143 2.71 -2.64 11.94
N ASP A 144 1.62 -3.10 12.55
CA ASP A 144 1.31 -2.89 13.98
C ASP A 144 2.36 -3.48 14.94
N GLN A 145 3.17 -4.42 14.46
CA GLN A 145 4.26 -5.01 15.26
C GLN A 145 5.53 -4.16 15.24
N ARG A 146 5.57 -3.12 14.41
CA ARG A 146 6.73 -2.25 14.22
C ARG A 146 6.48 -0.80 14.65
N MET A 147 5.26 -0.47 15.05
CA MET A 147 4.90 0.80 15.68
C MET A 147 4.96 0.67 17.20
#